data_e0184f5452a97e048b77cee31a0a4ffb
#
_entry.id   e0184f5452a97e048b77cee31a0a4ffb
#
_cell.length_a   1.000
_cell.length_b   1.000
_cell.length_c   1.000
_cell.angle_alpha   90.00
_cell.angle_beta   90.00
_cell.angle_gamma   90.00
#
_symmetry.space_group_name_H-M   'P 1'
#
loop_
_entity.id
_entity.type
_entity.pdbx_description
1 polymer ?
#
loop_
_entity_poly.entity_id
_entity_poly.type
_entity_poly.pdbx_seq_one_letter_code
_entity_poly.pdbx_strand_id
1 'polypeptide(L)'
;MRNKEGEDTMFGHLQIKSAYSFQESTLLINALIDNAKSKHIQALALTDDNNMYGAYEFYEACKKASIKPILGVNASIMFNDELIHLLLYARDDVGYKDLVRIVSDINLNENKAITLKALSNYRDHLYVVSHEYEDRLIEQEAASKEDLLTHAQIESPVLSFMKIMKKLFDASYRIMIVEDGLKGHTLRNQTLIKYAQFLDIPCIWGNDVRYLHPHDAFTLDLLQASKKGEVLSKDYEPLTSERYLKTEKEIRELFSRYPDIIKNTEEMIDNCYGSIQKTKNGLPHYQTPHGDSGAYLRHLCIKGLKQRFKNQTITDDYKDRLLYELK
;
A
#
# COMPACT_ATOMS: atom_id res chain seq x y z
N MET A 1 -22.99 7.90 15.09
CA MET A 1 -23.56 9.21 15.54
C MET A 1 -23.69 10.09 14.31
N ARG A 2 -24.83 10.68 14.04
CA ARG A 2 -25.00 11.63 12.93
C ARG A 2 -24.27 12.93 13.26
N ASN A 3 -23.40 13.40 12.36
CA ASN A 3 -22.90 14.77 12.44
C ASN A 3 -24.08 15.76 12.31
N LYS A 4 -23.90 17.02 12.76
CA LYS A 4 -24.94 18.05 12.76
C LYS A 4 -25.57 18.35 11.38
N GLU A 5 -25.06 17.74 10.29
CA GLU A 5 -25.54 17.89 8.90
C GLU A 5 -26.16 16.60 8.32
N GLY A 6 -26.28 15.51 9.11
CA GLY A 6 -27.10 14.35 8.71
C GLY A 6 -26.47 13.37 7.73
N GLU A 7 -25.18 13.50 7.38
CA GLU A 7 -24.46 12.53 6.58
C GLU A 7 -23.86 11.43 7.48
N ASP A 8 -24.15 10.16 7.16
CA ASP A 8 -23.55 9.01 7.83
C ASP A 8 -22.08 8.89 7.35
N THR A 9 -21.10 9.29 8.18
CA THR A 9 -19.67 9.15 7.88
C THR A 9 -19.27 7.68 7.92
N MET A 10 -18.38 7.26 6.98
CA MET A 10 -17.95 5.86 6.87
C MET A 10 -16.75 5.58 7.78
N PHE A 11 -16.90 4.62 8.69
CA PHE A 11 -15.78 4.07 9.43
C PHE A 11 -15.02 3.03 8.61
N GLY A 12 -13.67 3.11 8.59
CA GLY A 12 -12.85 2.15 7.87
C GLY A 12 -11.36 2.24 8.19
N HIS A 13 -10.63 1.16 7.93
CA HIS A 13 -9.18 1.07 8.14
C HIS A 13 -8.41 1.43 6.87
N LEU A 14 -7.45 2.35 7.01
CA LEU A 14 -6.63 2.84 5.89
C LEU A 14 -5.26 2.14 5.74
N GLN A 15 -4.80 1.39 6.74
CA GLN A 15 -3.49 0.75 6.72
C GLN A 15 -3.63 -0.74 7.01
N ILE A 16 -3.64 -1.56 5.96
CA ILE A 16 -3.80 -3.02 6.06
C ILE A 16 -2.83 -3.68 5.10
N LYS A 17 -2.00 -4.59 5.62
CA LYS A 17 -1.19 -5.49 4.82
C LYS A 17 -1.83 -6.87 4.77
N SER A 18 -1.89 -7.47 3.58
CA SER A 18 -2.33 -8.86 3.41
C SER A 18 -1.15 -9.83 3.33
N ALA A 19 -1.44 -11.11 3.18
CA ALA A 19 -0.43 -12.16 2.95
C ALA A 19 0.37 -11.95 1.64
N TYR A 20 -0.06 -11.04 0.76
CA TYR A 20 0.73 -10.61 -0.40
C TYR A 20 1.92 -9.71 -0.03
N SER A 21 1.94 -9.14 1.17
CA SER A 21 3.15 -8.59 1.81
C SER A 21 3.88 -9.75 2.51
N PHE A 22 4.72 -10.46 1.75
CA PHE A 22 5.29 -11.74 2.13
C PHE A 22 6.01 -11.71 3.48
N GLN A 23 5.55 -12.56 4.42
CA GLN A 23 6.03 -12.64 5.81
C GLN A 23 5.87 -11.34 6.64
N GLU A 24 5.06 -10.39 6.19
CA GLU A 24 4.76 -9.15 6.92
C GLU A 24 3.32 -9.12 7.46
N SER A 25 2.48 -10.08 7.05
CA SER A 25 1.09 -10.19 7.50
C SER A 25 0.61 -11.65 7.44
N THR A 26 -0.33 -11.99 8.33
CA THR A 26 -1.05 -13.27 8.33
C THR A 26 -2.42 -13.19 7.66
N LEU A 27 -2.82 -12.00 7.16
CA LEU A 27 -4.16 -11.73 6.67
C LEU A 27 -4.40 -12.31 5.27
N LEU A 28 -5.29 -13.30 5.20
CA LEU A 28 -5.91 -13.70 3.94
C LEU A 28 -7.09 -12.77 3.63
N ILE A 29 -7.22 -12.34 2.36
CA ILE A 29 -8.23 -11.35 1.96
C ILE A 29 -9.65 -11.76 2.35
N ASN A 30 -10.06 -13.01 2.09
CA ASN A 30 -11.41 -13.47 2.42
C ASN A 30 -11.65 -13.44 3.94
N ALA A 31 -10.70 -13.88 4.75
CA ALA A 31 -10.82 -13.84 6.21
C ALA A 31 -10.89 -12.40 6.75
N LEU A 32 -10.13 -11.48 6.16
CA LEU A 32 -10.21 -10.04 6.46
C LEU A 32 -11.62 -9.50 6.19
N ILE A 33 -12.20 -9.78 5.03
CA ILE A 33 -13.53 -9.31 4.63
C ILE A 33 -14.62 -9.87 5.53
N ASP A 34 -14.57 -11.17 5.85
CA ASP A 34 -15.55 -11.81 6.74
C ASP A 34 -15.49 -11.21 8.16
N ASN A 35 -14.29 -10.97 8.68
CA ASN A 35 -14.09 -10.34 9.97
C ASN A 35 -14.56 -8.88 9.98
N ALA A 36 -14.22 -8.11 8.94
CA ALA A 36 -14.68 -6.72 8.79
C ALA A 36 -16.20 -6.61 8.74
N LYS A 37 -16.86 -7.53 8.01
CA LYS A 37 -18.32 -7.60 7.95
C LYS A 37 -18.93 -7.88 9.33
N SER A 38 -18.35 -8.81 10.10
CA SER A 38 -18.82 -9.13 11.47
C SER A 38 -18.65 -7.95 12.43
N LYS A 39 -17.67 -7.07 12.19
CA LYS A 39 -17.40 -5.85 12.96
C LYS A 39 -18.10 -4.60 12.42
N HIS A 40 -18.94 -4.75 11.39
CA HIS A 40 -19.65 -3.64 10.73
C HIS A 40 -18.71 -2.54 10.18
N ILE A 41 -17.51 -2.90 9.75
CA ILE A 41 -16.56 -1.99 9.13
C ILE A 41 -17.03 -1.69 7.71
N GLN A 42 -17.12 -0.40 7.36
CA GLN A 42 -17.75 0.06 6.12
C GLN A 42 -16.74 0.28 4.99
N ALA A 43 -15.45 0.52 5.32
CA ALA A 43 -14.39 0.74 4.33
C ALA A 43 -13.08 0.07 4.76
N LEU A 44 -12.34 -0.44 3.79
CA LEU A 44 -11.01 -1.01 4.00
C LEU A 44 -10.06 -0.54 2.91
N ALA A 45 -8.82 -0.21 3.27
CA ALA A 45 -7.77 0.03 2.31
C ALA A 45 -6.75 -1.12 2.33
N LEU A 46 -6.38 -1.64 1.16
CA LEU A 46 -5.28 -2.58 1.04
C LEU A 46 -4.01 -1.81 0.69
N THR A 47 -2.96 -1.97 1.51
CA THR A 47 -1.68 -1.25 1.39
C THR A 47 -0.49 -2.19 1.50
N ASP A 48 -0.43 -3.19 0.62
CA ASP A 48 0.67 -4.14 0.55
C ASP A 48 2.00 -3.48 0.13
N ASP A 49 3.14 -4.08 0.52
CA ASP A 49 4.47 -3.51 0.29
C ASP A 49 4.89 -3.65 -1.18
N ASN A 50 5.04 -2.53 -1.88
CA ASN A 50 5.51 -2.44 -3.26
C ASN A 50 4.79 -3.36 -4.26
N ASN A 51 3.57 -3.76 -3.97
CA ASN A 51 2.80 -4.62 -4.86
C ASN A 51 1.29 -4.35 -4.78
N MET A 52 0.58 -4.79 -5.82
CA MET A 52 -0.88 -4.75 -5.92
C MET A 52 -1.44 -6.13 -6.31
N TYR A 53 -0.75 -7.22 -5.95
CA TYR A 53 -1.14 -8.58 -6.35
C TYR A 53 -2.53 -8.97 -5.84
N GLY A 54 -2.86 -8.58 -4.61
CA GLY A 54 -4.16 -8.81 -3.99
C GLY A 54 -5.26 -7.82 -4.39
N ALA A 55 -4.95 -6.75 -5.12
CA ALA A 55 -5.88 -5.63 -5.33
C ALA A 55 -7.20 -6.05 -5.99
N TYR A 56 -7.15 -6.91 -7.01
CA TYR A 56 -8.35 -7.38 -7.72
C TYR A 56 -9.21 -8.29 -6.84
N GLU A 57 -8.60 -9.27 -6.16
CA GLU A 57 -9.30 -10.16 -5.24
C GLU A 57 -9.97 -9.36 -4.12
N PHE A 58 -9.23 -8.44 -3.51
CA PHE A 58 -9.71 -7.55 -2.47
C PHE A 58 -10.89 -6.68 -2.94
N TYR A 59 -10.76 -6.05 -4.11
CA TYR A 59 -11.81 -5.20 -4.68
C TYR A 59 -13.12 -5.96 -4.90
N GLU A 60 -13.07 -7.14 -5.53
CA GLU A 60 -14.24 -7.97 -5.78
C GLU A 60 -14.86 -8.51 -4.47
N ALA A 61 -14.03 -8.92 -3.50
CA ALA A 61 -14.49 -9.40 -2.20
C ALA A 61 -15.19 -8.29 -1.39
N CYS A 62 -14.61 -7.09 -1.33
CA CYS A 62 -15.22 -5.92 -0.71
C CYS A 62 -16.57 -5.59 -1.33
N LYS A 63 -16.65 -5.55 -2.66
CA LYS A 63 -17.92 -5.25 -3.36
C LYS A 63 -19.02 -6.27 -3.03
N LYS A 64 -18.67 -7.56 -3.01
CA LYS A 64 -19.64 -8.63 -2.63
C LYS A 64 -20.12 -8.49 -1.19
N ALA A 65 -19.27 -7.98 -0.30
CA ALA A 65 -19.59 -7.76 1.11
C ALA A 65 -20.24 -6.40 1.39
N SER A 66 -20.43 -5.54 0.39
CA SER A 66 -20.90 -4.14 0.53
C SER A 66 -19.97 -3.30 1.42
N ILE A 67 -18.67 -3.58 1.36
CA ILE A 67 -17.60 -2.80 2.00
C ILE A 67 -16.96 -1.93 0.92
N LYS A 68 -16.68 -0.66 1.21
CA LYS A 68 -15.99 0.25 0.29
C LYS A 68 -14.52 -0.15 0.16
N PRO A 69 -14.03 -0.57 -1.03
CA PRO A 69 -12.63 -0.85 -1.24
C PRO A 69 -11.86 0.44 -1.50
N ILE A 70 -10.74 0.62 -0.83
CA ILE A 70 -9.78 1.70 -1.10
C ILE A 70 -8.50 1.06 -1.59
N LEU A 71 -8.08 1.44 -2.80
CA LEU A 71 -6.89 0.90 -3.42
C LEU A 71 -5.68 1.73 -3.04
N GLY A 72 -4.70 1.10 -2.42
CA GLY A 72 -3.48 1.74 -1.97
C GLY A 72 -2.26 0.84 -2.09
N VAL A 73 -1.11 1.36 -1.71
CA VAL A 73 0.17 0.66 -1.65
C VAL A 73 1.07 1.30 -0.60
N ASN A 74 1.87 0.51 0.11
CA ASN A 74 3.01 0.99 0.87
C ASN A 74 4.23 1.02 -0.05
N ALA A 75 4.58 2.20 -0.53
CA ALA A 75 5.55 2.41 -1.60
C ALA A 75 6.93 2.78 -1.05
N SER A 76 7.98 2.14 -1.57
CA SER A 76 9.38 2.48 -1.29
C SER A 76 9.82 3.70 -2.10
N ILE A 77 10.25 4.74 -1.41
CA ILE A 77 10.64 6.03 -1.98
C ILE A 77 12.08 6.35 -1.57
N MET A 78 12.87 6.80 -2.54
CA MET A 78 14.22 7.31 -2.30
C MET A 78 14.16 8.80 -1.96
N PHE A 79 14.62 9.16 -0.78
CA PHE A 79 14.71 10.53 -0.29
C PHE A 79 16.06 10.77 0.38
N ASN A 80 16.88 11.71 -0.14
CA ASN A 80 18.22 12.04 0.37
C ASN A 80 19.12 10.79 0.57
N ASP A 81 19.14 9.89 -0.41
CA ASP A 81 19.85 8.59 -0.38
C ASP A 81 19.39 7.60 0.69
N GLU A 82 18.29 7.90 1.37
CA GLU A 82 17.61 6.99 2.30
C GLU A 82 16.35 6.39 1.68
N LEU A 83 16.11 5.12 2.00
CA LEU A 83 14.87 4.44 1.67
C LEU A 83 13.82 4.75 2.73
N ILE A 84 12.72 5.37 2.31
CA ILE A 84 11.55 5.64 3.14
C ILE A 84 10.32 4.95 2.58
N HIS A 85 9.28 4.79 3.38
CA HIS A 85 8.00 4.23 2.96
C HIS A 85 6.89 5.27 3.08
N LEU A 86 6.07 5.37 2.04
CA LEU A 86 4.89 6.23 2.02
C LEU A 86 3.66 5.40 1.64
N LEU A 87 2.57 5.62 2.32
CA LEU A 87 1.28 5.05 1.95
C LEU A 87 0.65 5.93 0.87
N LEU A 88 0.31 5.30 -0.25
CA LEU A 88 -0.33 5.96 -1.40
C LEU A 88 -1.74 5.39 -1.59
N TYR A 89 -2.72 6.26 -1.85
CA TYR A 89 -4.11 5.85 -2.03
C TYR A 89 -4.69 6.49 -3.28
N ALA A 90 -5.35 5.69 -4.11
CA ALA A 90 -6.05 6.18 -5.29
C ALA A 90 -7.28 6.99 -4.87
N ARG A 91 -7.36 8.24 -5.35
CA ARG A 91 -8.54 9.09 -5.19
C ARG A 91 -9.62 8.76 -6.21
N ASP A 92 -9.21 8.33 -7.40
CA ASP A 92 -10.08 8.02 -8.54
C ASP A 92 -9.47 6.92 -9.43
N ASP A 93 -10.09 6.65 -10.58
CA ASP A 93 -9.64 5.64 -11.53
C ASP A 93 -8.29 5.97 -12.19
N VAL A 94 -7.92 7.26 -12.28
CA VAL A 94 -6.60 7.68 -12.76
C VAL A 94 -5.56 7.36 -11.70
N GLY A 95 -5.84 7.66 -10.44
CA GLY A 95 -4.99 7.31 -9.30
C GLY A 95 -4.73 5.81 -9.19
N TYR A 96 -5.72 4.96 -9.46
CA TYR A 96 -5.48 3.51 -9.54
C TYR A 96 -4.44 3.13 -10.62
N LYS A 97 -4.57 3.71 -11.82
CA LYS A 97 -3.59 3.48 -12.90
C LYS A 97 -2.21 4.00 -12.53
N ASP A 98 -2.16 5.11 -11.82
CA ASP A 98 -0.90 5.70 -11.33
C ASP A 98 -0.25 4.82 -10.27
N LEU A 99 -1.01 4.22 -9.34
CA LEU A 99 -0.49 3.21 -8.41
C LEU A 99 0.13 2.02 -9.14
N VAL A 100 -0.53 1.51 -10.18
CA VAL A 100 -0.01 0.40 -11.00
C VAL A 100 1.32 0.79 -11.68
N ARG A 101 1.44 2.02 -12.19
CA ARG A 101 2.69 2.52 -12.80
C ARG A 101 3.79 2.67 -11.76
N ILE A 102 3.48 3.30 -10.62
CA ILE A 102 4.43 3.50 -9.51
C ILE A 102 4.99 2.15 -9.04
N VAL A 103 4.12 1.16 -8.80
CA VAL A 103 4.54 -0.19 -8.39
C VAL A 103 5.39 -0.87 -9.47
N SER A 104 5.06 -0.70 -10.75
CA SER A 104 5.84 -1.22 -11.86
C SER A 104 7.23 -0.57 -11.90
N ASP A 105 7.30 0.75 -11.78
CA ASP A 105 8.57 1.50 -11.77
C ASP A 105 9.44 1.10 -10.57
N ILE A 106 8.87 0.96 -9.37
CA ILE A 106 9.58 0.48 -8.19
C ILE A 106 10.19 -0.91 -8.46
N ASN A 107 9.41 -1.82 -9.02
CA ASN A 107 9.88 -3.20 -9.22
C ASN A 107 10.87 -3.34 -10.38
N LEU A 108 10.84 -2.46 -11.37
CA LEU A 108 11.79 -2.43 -12.49
C LEU A 108 13.11 -1.73 -12.14
N ASN A 109 13.09 -0.81 -11.16
CA ASN A 109 14.30 -0.12 -10.71
C ASN A 109 15.24 -1.06 -9.94
N GLU A 110 16.54 -0.87 -10.10
CA GLU A 110 17.58 -1.63 -9.37
C GLU A 110 17.46 -1.43 -7.86
N ASN A 111 17.21 -0.21 -7.41
CA ASN A 111 17.07 0.16 -6.00
C ASN A 111 15.71 -0.20 -5.41
N LYS A 112 14.79 -0.80 -6.19
CA LYS A 112 13.42 -1.14 -5.76
C LYS A 112 12.68 0.03 -5.12
N ALA A 113 12.90 1.25 -5.63
CA ALA A 113 12.28 2.49 -5.17
C ALA A 113 12.16 3.49 -6.33
N ILE A 114 11.27 4.47 -6.19
CA ILE A 114 11.24 5.68 -7.03
C ILE A 114 11.65 6.89 -6.20
N THR A 115 12.07 7.99 -6.85
CA THR A 115 12.42 9.21 -6.14
C THR A 115 11.17 9.99 -5.69
N LEU A 116 11.28 10.76 -4.60
CA LEU A 116 10.21 11.64 -4.14
C LEU A 116 9.76 12.64 -5.23
N LYS A 117 10.70 13.10 -6.05
CA LYS A 117 10.43 13.97 -7.20
C LYS A 117 9.59 13.25 -8.27
N ALA A 118 9.89 11.99 -8.58
CA ALA A 118 9.09 11.21 -9.53
C ALA A 118 7.66 11.00 -9.01
N LEU A 119 7.51 10.69 -7.71
CA LEU A 119 6.21 10.54 -7.07
C LEU A 119 5.37 11.84 -7.16
N SER A 120 5.98 13.02 -7.06
CA SER A 120 5.24 14.29 -7.09
C SER A 120 4.50 14.55 -8.40
N ASN A 121 4.82 13.83 -9.49
CA ASN A 121 4.08 13.93 -10.76
C ASN A 121 2.68 13.29 -10.70
N TYR A 122 2.40 12.47 -9.67
CA TYR A 122 1.14 11.74 -9.49
C TYR A 122 0.23 12.35 -8.41
N ARG A 123 0.61 13.50 -7.82
CA ARG A 123 -0.03 14.11 -6.66
C ARG A 123 -1.52 14.42 -6.81
N ASP A 124 -2.01 14.69 -8.03
CA ASP A 124 -3.37 15.19 -8.25
C ASP A 124 -4.44 14.10 -8.08
N HIS A 125 -4.05 12.82 -8.29
CA HIS A 125 -4.94 11.66 -8.25
C HIS A 125 -4.65 10.70 -7.08
N LEU A 126 -3.71 11.06 -6.20
CA LEU A 126 -3.32 10.25 -5.04
C LEU A 126 -3.42 11.05 -3.75
N TYR A 127 -3.75 10.37 -2.65
CA TYR A 127 -3.31 10.80 -1.33
C TYR A 127 -1.95 10.21 -1.03
N VAL A 128 -1.08 11.01 -0.40
CA VAL A 128 0.27 10.62 0.04
C VAL A 128 0.32 10.78 1.54
N VAL A 129 0.60 9.68 2.23
CA VAL A 129 0.57 9.63 3.69
C VAL A 129 1.91 9.13 4.20
N SER A 130 2.52 9.87 5.10
CA SER A 130 3.73 9.47 5.80
C SER A 130 3.45 9.05 7.25
N HIS A 131 4.30 8.18 7.80
CA HIS A 131 4.18 7.68 9.15
C HIS A 131 5.52 7.18 9.76
N GLU A 132 6.23 6.26 9.11
CA GLU A 132 7.40 5.58 9.70
C GLU A 132 8.67 6.44 9.69
N TYR A 133 8.81 7.33 8.70
CA TYR A 133 10.03 8.13 8.57
C TYR A 133 10.12 9.21 9.64
N GLU A 134 9.02 9.87 9.92
CA GLU A 134 8.92 10.86 10.99
C GLU A 134 9.20 10.24 12.36
N ASP A 135 8.73 9.02 12.59
CA ASP A 135 8.98 8.29 13.83
C ASP A 135 10.48 8.10 14.05
N ARG A 136 11.19 7.62 13.02
CA ARG A 136 12.64 7.44 13.06
C ARG A 136 13.38 8.76 13.29
N LEU A 137 12.95 9.86 12.67
CA LEU A 137 13.55 11.17 12.86
C LEU A 137 13.36 11.69 14.28
N ILE A 138 12.18 11.50 14.89
CA ILE A 138 11.92 11.89 16.28
C ILE A 138 12.79 11.10 17.25
N GLU A 139 12.95 9.80 17.04
CA GLU A 139 13.83 8.95 17.86
C GLU A 139 15.29 9.40 17.77
N GLN A 140 15.76 9.75 16.57
CA GLN A 140 17.11 10.27 16.35
C GLN A 140 17.32 11.63 17.03
N GLU A 141 16.34 12.54 16.97
CA GLU A 141 16.38 13.81 17.68
C GLU A 141 16.43 13.63 19.21
N ALA A 142 15.65 12.69 19.74
CA ALA A 142 15.63 12.41 21.18
C ALA A 142 16.98 11.86 21.66
N ALA A 143 17.58 10.92 20.92
CA ALA A 143 18.90 10.36 21.22
C ALA A 143 20.02 11.42 21.14
N SER A 144 19.93 12.36 20.20
CA SER A 144 20.93 13.41 20.03
C SER A 144 20.88 14.50 21.12
N LYS A 145 19.74 14.70 21.77
CA LYS A 145 19.58 15.70 22.86
C LYS A 145 20.25 15.31 24.17
N GLU A 146 20.55 14.04 24.38
CA GLU A 146 21.35 13.60 25.52
C GLU A 146 22.85 14.04 25.43
N ASP A 147 23.33 14.29 24.19
CA ASP A 147 24.74 14.68 23.95
C ASP A 147 24.98 16.20 23.71
N LEU A 148 23.93 17.04 23.56
CA LEU A 148 24.08 18.40 23.07
C LEU A 148 23.44 19.46 23.97
N LEU A 149 24.20 19.89 24.99
CA LEU A 149 23.93 21.13 25.74
C LEU A 149 24.23 22.44 24.97
N THR A 150 24.54 22.36 23.67
CA THR A 150 24.95 23.52 22.87
C THR A 150 24.51 23.42 21.42
N HIS A 151 23.24 23.60 21.07
CA HIS A 151 22.87 24.16 19.76
C HIS A 151 21.45 24.76 19.78
N ALA A 152 21.41 26.07 20.07
CA ALA A 152 20.31 26.92 19.65
C ALA A 152 20.29 26.95 18.08
N GLN A 153 19.10 26.71 17.45
CA GLN A 153 18.76 27.02 16.06
C GLN A 153 19.02 25.96 14.97
N ILE A 154 19.06 24.67 15.23
CA ILE A 154 18.89 23.70 14.14
C ILE A 154 17.39 23.40 14.03
N GLU A 155 16.80 23.64 12.85
CA GLU A 155 15.43 23.28 12.57
C GLU A 155 15.28 21.74 12.68
N SER A 156 14.23 21.28 13.38
CA SER A 156 13.94 19.84 13.52
C SER A 156 13.92 19.15 12.16
N PRO A 157 14.69 18.05 11.95
CA PRO A 157 14.65 17.25 10.74
C PRO A 157 13.24 16.80 10.37
N VAL A 158 12.42 16.45 11.37
CA VAL A 158 11.00 16.08 11.16
C VAL A 158 10.24 17.24 10.55
N LEU A 159 10.36 18.44 11.13
CA LEU A 159 9.67 19.64 10.64
C LEU A 159 10.13 20.01 9.23
N SER A 160 11.42 19.87 8.93
CA SER A 160 11.99 20.12 7.61
C SER A 160 11.44 19.14 6.58
N PHE A 161 11.37 17.84 6.91
CA PHE A 161 10.76 16.82 6.05
C PHE A 161 9.28 17.12 5.78
N MET A 162 8.49 17.39 6.82
CA MET A 162 7.07 17.71 6.70
C MET A 162 6.82 18.95 5.82
N LYS A 163 7.69 19.98 5.89
CA LYS A 163 7.64 21.15 4.99
C LYS A 163 7.88 20.79 3.53
N ILE A 164 8.87 19.89 3.27
CA ILE A 164 9.14 19.40 1.91
C ILE A 164 7.92 18.64 1.38
N MET A 165 7.35 17.74 2.17
CA MET A 165 6.17 16.97 1.79
C MET A 165 4.96 17.87 1.53
N LYS A 166 4.69 18.83 2.42
CA LYS A 166 3.62 19.83 2.23
C LYS A 166 3.81 20.62 0.94
N LYS A 167 5.03 21.07 0.65
CA LYS A 167 5.34 21.81 -0.59
C LYS A 167 5.12 20.97 -1.85
N LEU A 168 5.43 19.68 -1.83
CA LEU A 168 5.32 18.79 -3.00
C LEU A 168 3.89 18.31 -3.24
N PHE A 169 3.16 17.99 -2.17
CA PHE A 169 1.87 17.28 -2.26
C PHE A 169 0.67 18.09 -1.77
N ASP A 170 0.91 19.20 -1.05
CA ASP A 170 -0.10 20.15 -0.55
C ASP A 170 -1.37 19.49 -0.01
N ALA A 171 -2.53 19.72 -0.65
CA ALA A 171 -3.83 19.17 -0.22
C ALA A 171 -3.93 17.63 -0.29
N SER A 172 -3.00 16.95 -0.97
CA SER A 172 -2.93 15.50 -1.04
C SER A 172 -2.14 14.86 0.11
N TYR A 173 -1.36 15.65 0.86
CA TYR A 173 -0.51 15.14 1.94
C TYR A 173 -1.26 15.01 3.26
N ARG A 174 -1.01 13.90 3.97
CA ARG A 174 -1.53 13.60 5.30
C ARG A 174 -0.44 13.00 6.17
N ILE A 175 -0.56 13.19 7.48
CA ILE A 175 0.25 12.50 8.50
C ILE A 175 -0.61 11.43 9.16
N MET A 176 -0.10 10.22 9.25
CA MET A 176 -0.78 9.14 9.96
C MET A 176 -0.28 9.04 11.40
N ILE A 177 -1.21 9.01 12.32
CA ILE A 177 -0.98 8.83 13.76
C ILE A 177 -1.37 7.40 14.12
N VAL A 178 -0.42 6.64 14.66
CA VAL A 178 -0.59 5.23 15.05
C VAL A 178 -0.48 5.10 16.56
N GLU A 179 -1.46 4.46 17.18
CA GLU A 179 -1.47 4.11 18.61
C GLU A 179 -1.39 2.58 18.76
N ASP A 180 -0.18 2.07 18.93
CA ASP A 180 0.09 0.62 19.02
C ASP A 180 0.60 0.17 20.41
N GLY A 181 0.49 1.05 21.41
CA GLY A 181 0.85 0.76 22.79
C GLY A 181 2.35 0.69 23.09
N LEU A 182 3.22 0.95 22.10
CA LEU A 182 4.66 0.94 22.32
C LEU A 182 5.12 2.15 23.14
N LYS A 183 6.14 1.95 23.99
CA LYS A 183 6.71 3.02 24.81
C LYS A 183 7.26 4.14 23.93
N GLY A 184 6.94 5.38 24.29
CA GLY A 184 7.40 6.58 23.57
C GLY A 184 6.44 7.06 22.46
N HIS A 185 5.53 6.22 21.98
CA HIS A 185 4.61 6.58 20.90
C HIS A 185 3.67 7.72 21.27
N THR A 186 3.23 7.83 22.52
CA THR A 186 2.38 8.95 22.96
C THR A 186 3.09 10.30 22.80
N LEU A 187 4.37 10.43 23.22
CA LEU A 187 5.14 11.66 23.08
C LEU A 187 5.43 11.99 21.60
N ARG A 188 5.78 10.96 20.82
CA ARG A 188 5.97 11.04 19.37
C ARG A 188 4.72 11.57 18.68
N ASN A 189 3.56 10.98 18.94
CA ASN A 189 2.28 11.38 18.36
C ASN A 189 1.92 12.83 18.71
N GLN A 190 2.15 13.25 19.95
CA GLN A 190 1.97 14.65 20.37
C GLN A 190 2.86 15.61 19.57
N THR A 191 4.11 15.24 19.32
CA THR A 191 5.06 16.04 18.53
C THR A 191 4.60 16.14 17.08
N LEU A 192 4.20 15.01 16.46
CA LEU A 192 3.69 14.99 15.09
C LEU A 192 2.42 15.84 14.93
N ILE A 193 1.46 15.68 15.83
CA ILE A 193 0.21 16.47 15.82
C ILE A 193 0.52 17.96 15.94
N LYS A 194 1.44 18.36 16.83
CA LYS A 194 1.85 19.75 16.99
C LYS A 194 2.47 20.33 15.70
N TYR A 195 3.37 19.58 15.07
CA TYR A 195 3.98 20.02 13.81
C TYR A 195 2.99 20.03 12.65
N ALA A 196 2.10 19.06 12.58
CA ALA A 196 1.04 19.01 11.58
C ALA A 196 0.10 20.21 11.72
N GLN A 197 -0.32 20.57 12.93
CA GLN A 197 -1.12 21.76 13.20
C GLN A 197 -0.38 23.06 12.80
N PHE A 198 0.92 23.17 13.13
CA PHE A 198 1.72 24.32 12.74
C PHE A 198 1.84 24.50 11.22
N LEU A 199 1.88 23.38 10.47
CA LEU A 199 1.99 23.40 9.01
C LEU A 199 0.64 23.31 8.31
N ASP A 200 -0.47 23.27 9.01
CA ASP A 200 -1.81 23.05 8.45
C ASP A 200 -1.85 21.77 7.58
N ILE A 201 -1.38 20.65 8.14
CA ILE A 201 -1.42 19.31 7.53
C ILE A 201 -2.45 18.48 8.28
N PRO A 202 -3.47 17.93 7.62
CA PRO A 202 -4.43 17.06 8.28
C PRO A 202 -3.77 15.76 8.79
N CYS A 203 -4.02 15.43 10.06
CA CYS A 203 -3.68 14.13 10.63
C CYS A 203 -4.83 13.16 10.44
N ILE A 204 -4.51 11.91 10.14
CA ILE A 204 -5.42 10.76 10.07
C ILE A 204 -4.95 9.67 11.02
N TRP A 205 -5.84 8.75 11.41
CA TRP A 205 -5.44 7.61 12.23
C TRP A 205 -5.05 6.40 11.39
N GLY A 206 -4.11 5.60 11.90
CA GLY A 206 -3.70 4.31 11.35
C GLY A 206 -3.63 3.24 12.44
N ASN A 207 -3.55 1.98 12.03
CA ASN A 207 -3.48 0.83 12.93
C ASN A 207 -2.51 -0.27 12.46
N ASP A 208 -1.87 -0.11 11.30
CA ASP A 208 -0.94 -1.09 10.70
C ASP A 208 -1.45 -2.53 10.83
N VAL A 209 -2.68 -2.79 10.35
CA VAL A 209 -3.36 -4.08 10.53
C VAL A 209 -2.62 -5.17 9.78
N ARG A 210 -2.14 -6.21 10.52
CA ARG A 210 -1.36 -7.33 10.00
C ARG A 210 -1.92 -8.69 10.37
N TYR A 211 -2.90 -8.74 11.28
CA TYR A 211 -3.59 -9.93 11.74
C TYR A 211 -5.00 -9.61 12.22
N LEU A 212 -5.84 -10.65 12.43
CA LEU A 212 -7.25 -10.45 12.81
C LEU A 212 -7.46 -10.27 14.30
N HIS A 213 -6.69 -10.98 15.14
CA HIS A 213 -6.89 -11.03 16.59
C HIS A 213 -5.58 -10.78 17.34
N PRO A 214 -5.59 -10.20 18.55
CA PRO A 214 -4.39 -9.92 19.34
C PRO A 214 -3.44 -11.09 19.52
N HIS A 215 -3.98 -12.33 19.68
CA HIS A 215 -3.18 -13.54 19.86
C HIS A 215 -2.42 -13.98 18.59
N ASP A 216 -2.76 -13.47 17.43
CA ASP A 216 -2.07 -13.75 16.16
C ASP A 216 -0.71 -13.02 16.06
N ALA A 217 -0.43 -12.08 16.98
CA ALA A 217 0.82 -11.34 17.01
C ALA A 217 2.04 -12.26 17.06
N PHE A 218 1.98 -13.31 17.90
CA PHE A 218 3.04 -14.33 17.98
C PHE A 218 3.29 -15.03 16.64
N THR A 219 2.23 -15.34 15.91
CA THR A 219 2.34 -15.99 14.59
C THR A 219 3.06 -15.09 13.59
N LEU A 220 2.76 -13.77 13.61
CA LEU A 220 3.45 -12.81 12.77
C LEU A 220 4.94 -12.72 13.11
N ASP A 221 5.28 -12.62 14.40
CA ASP A 221 6.67 -12.53 14.84
C ASP A 221 7.46 -13.81 14.50
N LEU A 222 6.81 -14.98 14.56
CA LEU A 222 7.41 -16.24 14.12
C LEU A 222 7.70 -16.24 12.61
N LEU A 223 6.78 -15.70 11.79
CA LEU A 223 7.00 -15.54 10.34
C LEU A 223 8.16 -14.58 10.05
N GLN A 224 8.25 -13.48 10.79
CA GLN A 224 9.33 -12.50 10.63
C GLN A 224 10.69 -13.06 11.11
N ALA A 225 10.72 -13.81 12.21
CA ALA A 225 11.91 -14.51 12.66
C ALA A 225 12.39 -15.54 11.63
N SER A 226 11.46 -16.30 11.04
CA SER A 226 11.77 -17.24 9.94
C SER A 226 12.37 -16.52 8.73
N LYS A 227 11.87 -15.32 8.37
CA LYS A 227 12.43 -14.48 7.29
C LYS A 227 13.87 -14.09 7.55
N LYS A 228 14.22 -13.78 8.80
CA LYS A 228 15.56 -13.38 9.24
C LYS A 228 16.49 -14.57 9.54
N GLY A 229 15.98 -15.79 9.56
CA GLY A 229 16.71 -16.98 10.02
C GLY A 229 16.96 -16.99 11.54
N GLU A 230 16.15 -16.27 12.31
CA GLU A 230 16.23 -16.18 13.78
C GLU A 230 15.33 -17.22 14.44
N VAL A 231 15.68 -17.57 15.69
CA VAL A 231 14.90 -18.50 16.52
C VAL A 231 14.33 -17.73 17.70
N LEU A 232 13.01 -17.78 17.86
CA LEU A 232 12.35 -17.19 19.02
C LEU A 232 12.62 -18.03 20.28
N SER A 233 12.84 -17.38 21.42
CA SER A 233 12.99 -18.05 22.72
C SER A 233 11.67 -18.73 23.15
N LYS A 234 11.73 -19.68 24.08
CA LYS A 234 10.52 -20.32 24.62
C LYS A 234 9.61 -19.35 25.38
N ASP A 235 10.20 -18.33 25.98
CA ASP A 235 9.52 -17.30 26.78
C ASP A 235 9.36 -15.99 26.00
N TYR A 236 9.33 -16.08 24.66
CA TYR A 236 9.16 -14.92 23.80
C TYR A 236 7.73 -14.39 23.92
N GLU A 237 7.61 -13.08 24.12
CA GLU A 237 6.35 -12.36 24.05
C GLU A 237 6.43 -11.26 22.97
N PRO A 238 5.38 -11.08 22.15
CA PRO A 238 5.34 -10.01 21.17
C PRO A 238 5.50 -8.63 21.81
N LEU A 239 6.24 -7.73 21.14
CA LEU A 239 6.40 -6.33 21.57
C LEU A 239 5.07 -5.57 21.60
N THR A 240 4.16 -5.92 20.69
CA THR A 240 2.80 -5.40 20.64
C THR A 240 1.83 -6.43 20.09
N SER A 241 0.61 -6.43 20.60
CA SER A 241 -0.52 -7.19 20.06
C SER A 241 -1.58 -6.28 19.42
N GLU A 242 -1.25 -4.99 19.19
CA GLU A 242 -2.21 -3.95 18.83
C GLU A 242 -2.46 -3.84 17.30
N ARG A 243 -1.74 -4.60 16.45
CA ARG A 243 -1.88 -4.54 14.98
C ARG A 243 -3.01 -5.44 14.44
N TYR A 244 -4.04 -5.67 15.24
CA TYR A 244 -5.23 -6.41 14.82
C TYR A 244 -6.30 -5.50 14.25
N LEU A 245 -7.27 -6.09 13.53
CA LEU A 245 -8.41 -5.36 12.99
C LEU A 245 -9.34 -4.90 14.12
N LYS A 246 -9.23 -3.65 14.56
CA LYS A 246 -10.01 -3.04 15.65
C LYS A 246 -11.42 -2.68 15.20
N THR A 247 -12.35 -2.67 16.14
CA THR A 247 -13.71 -2.14 15.96
C THR A 247 -13.73 -0.61 15.95
N GLU A 248 -14.80 -0.02 15.43
CA GLU A 248 -15.02 1.43 15.48
C GLU A 248 -14.96 1.97 16.92
N LYS A 249 -15.56 1.25 17.87
CA LYS A 249 -15.57 1.65 19.28
C LYS A 249 -14.15 1.75 19.83
N GLU A 250 -13.30 0.75 19.59
CA GLU A 250 -11.90 0.74 20.06
C GLU A 250 -11.11 1.91 19.48
N ILE A 251 -11.28 2.20 18.18
CA ILE A 251 -10.59 3.33 17.54
C ILE A 251 -11.08 4.68 18.09
N ARG A 252 -12.40 4.84 18.26
CA ARG A 252 -12.95 6.10 18.82
C ARG A 252 -12.52 6.31 20.28
N GLU A 253 -12.33 5.26 21.05
CA GLU A 253 -11.77 5.33 22.41
C GLU A 253 -10.29 5.74 22.39
N LEU A 254 -9.46 5.13 21.54
CA LEU A 254 -8.04 5.45 21.36
C LEU A 254 -7.81 6.92 20.97
N PHE A 255 -8.59 7.42 20.02
CA PHE A 255 -8.46 8.77 19.49
C PHE A 255 -9.47 9.76 20.09
N SER A 256 -10.07 9.45 21.27
CA SER A 256 -11.08 10.30 21.92
C SER A 256 -10.60 11.72 22.21
N ARG A 257 -9.29 11.92 22.43
CA ARG A 257 -8.66 13.23 22.65
C ARG A 257 -8.45 14.04 21.37
N TYR A 258 -8.57 13.42 20.21
CA TYR A 258 -8.27 13.98 18.89
C TYR A 258 -9.40 13.74 17.89
N PRO A 259 -10.61 14.30 18.11
CA PRO A 259 -11.77 14.04 17.24
C PRO A 259 -11.55 14.47 15.79
N ASP A 260 -10.72 15.48 15.54
CA ASP A 260 -10.38 15.93 14.18
C ASP A 260 -9.62 14.85 13.39
N ILE A 261 -8.81 14.02 14.03
CA ILE A 261 -8.10 12.92 13.39
C ILE A 261 -9.11 11.89 12.85
N ILE A 262 -10.15 11.58 13.62
CA ILE A 262 -11.23 10.68 13.18
C ILE A 262 -11.96 11.29 11.98
N LYS A 263 -12.37 12.56 12.10
CA LYS A 263 -13.07 13.29 11.03
C LYS A 263 -12.27 13.35 9.74
N ASN A 264 -10.98 13.70 9.81
CA ASN A 264 -10.10 13.77 8.65
C ASN A 264 -9.93 12.40 7.98
N THR A 265 -9.94 11.31 8.76
CA THR A 265 -9.87 9.95 8.22
C THR A 265 -11.15 9.57 7.49
N GLU A 266 -12.31 9.85 8.08
CA GLU A 266 -13.62 9.63 7.48
C GLU A 266 -13.75 10.43 6.16
N GLU A 267 -13.34 11.70 6.17
CA GLU A 267 -13.31 12.55 4.97
C GLU A 267 -12.38 12.01 3.87
N MET A 268 -11.19 11.50 4.25
CA MET A 268 -10.28 10.88 3.29
C MET A 268 -10.89 9.59 2.71
N ILE A 269 -11.53 8.76 3.54
CA ILE A 269 -12.24 7.55 3.10
C ILE A 269 -13.31 7.92 2.07
N ASP A 270 -14.11 8.94 2.35
CA ASP A 270 -15.19 9.37 1.48
C ASP A 270 -14.68 9.87 0.12
N ASN A 271 -13.51 10.47 0.09
CA ASN A 271 -12.89 11.02 -1.12
C ASN A 271 -12.04 10.01 -1.94
N CYS A 272 -12.06 8.71 -1.61
CA CYS A 272 -11.42 7.65 -2.39
C CYS A 272 -12.47 6.90 -3.22
N TYR A 273 -12.41 6.99 -4.57
CA TYR A 273 -13.41 6.40 -5.49
C TYR A 273 -12.80 5.46 -6.53
N GLY A 274 -11.51 5.13 -6.42
CA GLY A 274 -10.81 4.30 -7.39
C GLY A 274 -11.53 2.96 -7.63
N SER A 275 -11.69 2.58 -8.90
CA SER A 275 -12.31 1.32 -9.30
C SER A 275 -11.43 0.49 -10.22
N ILE A 276 -11.62 -0.84 -10.16
CA ILE A 276 -10.97 -1.78 -11.07
C ILE A 276 -11.98 -2.19 -12.13
N GLN A 277 -11.75 -1.76 -13.37
CA GLN A 277 -12.62 -2.09 -14.49
C GLN A 277 -12.09 -3.32 -15.24
N LYS A 278 -12.97 -4.29 -15.48
CA LYS A 278 -12.65 -5.44 -16.34
C LYS A 278 -12.60 -4.99 -17.80
N THR A 279 -11.48 -5.21 -18.46
CA THR A 279 -11.39 -5.02 -19.92
C THR A 279 -12.09 -6.17 -20.63
N LYS A 280 -12.96 -5.86 -21.61
CA LYS A 280 -13.72 -6.87 -22.36
C LYS A 280 -12.86 -7.72 -23.28
N ASN A 281 -11.69 -7.25 -23.69
CA ASN A 281 -10.78 -7.93 -24.62
C ASN A 281 -9.35 -7.84 -24.08
N GLY A 282 -8.95 -8.81 -23.26
CA GLY A 282 -7.65 -8.83 -22.58
C GLY A 282 -6.51 -9.47 -23.35
N LEU A 283 -6.70 -9.93 -24.57
CA LEU A 283 -5.62 -10.50 -25.37
C LEU A 283 -4.75 -9.38 -25.95
N PRO A 284 -3.43 -9.40 -25.71
CA PRO A 284 -2.52 -8.41 -26.27
C PRO A 284 -2.53 -8.51 -27.80
N HIS A 285 -2.70 -7.36 -28.45
CA HIS A 285 -2.61 -7.27 -29.90
C HIS A 285 -1.15 -7.08 -30.30
N TYR A 286 -0.58 -8.06 -31.01
CA TYR A 286 0.75 -7.93 -31.59
C TYR A 286 0.70 -7.17 -32.91
N GLN A 287 1.39 -6.05 -33.00
CA GLN A 287 1.54 -5.30 -34.26
C GLN A 287 2.52 -6.04 -35.16
N THR A 288 1.99 -6.61 -36.25
CA THR A 288 2.82 -7.33 -37.20
C THR A 288 3.44 -6.38 -38.22
N PRO A 289 4.62 -6.71 -38.79
CA PRO A 289 5.22 -5.91 -39.88
C PRO A 289 4.38 -5.89 -41.17
N HIS A 290 3.47 -6.84 -41.35
CA HIS A 290 2.76 -7.10 -42.60
C HIS A 290 1.25 -7.34 -42.45
N GLY A 291 0.56 -6.60 -41.60
CA GLY A 291 -0.89 -6.61 -41.50
C GLY A 291 -1.46 -7.71 -40.57
N ASP A 292 -2.19 -8.68 -41.09
CA ASP A 292 -2.91 -9.68 -40.27
C ASP A 292 -1.98 -10.58 -39.45
N SER A 293 -2.23 -10.66 -38.12
CA SER A 293 -1.42 -11.44 -37.18
C SER A 293 -1.47 -12.95 -37.43
N GLY A 294 -2.61 -13.48 -37.90
CA GLY A 294 -2.78 -14.89 -38.27
C GLY A 294 -1.93 -15.28 -39.48
N ALA A 295 -1.94 -14.43 -40.52
CA ALA A 295 -1.10 -14.64 -41.71
C ALA A 295 0.40 -14.55 -41.35
N TYR A 296 0.77 -13.62 -40.49
CA TYR A 296 2.16 -13.47 -40.02
C TYR A 296 2.61 -14.68 -39.19
N LEU A 297 1.79 -15.15 -38.26
CA LEU A 297 2.05 -16.36 -37.47
C LEU A 297 2.25 -17.58 -38.40
N ARG A 298 1.36 -17.78 -39.35
CA ARG A 298 1.47 -18.86 -40.39
C ARG A 298 2.80 -18.77 -41.13
N HIS A 299 3.20 -17.57 -41.56
CA HIS A 299 4.48 -17.35 -42.24
C HIS A 299 5.66 -17.75 -41.33
N LEU A 300 5.67 -17.31 -40.09
CA LEU A 300 6.73 -17.66 -39.12
C LEU A 300 6.81 -19.16 -38.83
N CYS A 301 5.67 -19.82 -38.69
CA CYS A 301 5.59 -21.25 -38.44
C CYS A 301 6.14 -22.06 -39.65
N ILE A 302 5.78 -21.68 -40.88
CA ILE A 302 6.30 -22.34 -42.11
C ILE A 302 7.82 -22.12 -42.22
N LYS A 303 8.28 -20.89 -41.97
CA LYS A 303 9.72 -20.57 -41.95
C LYS A 303 10.48 -21.36 -40.89
N GLY A 304 9.94 -21.43 -39.68
CA GLY A 304 10.53 -22.18 -38.55
C GLY A 304 10.56 -23.69 -38.84
N LEU A 305 9.50 -24.26 -39.43
CA LEU A 305 9.46 -25.66 -39.82
C LEU A 305 10.56 -25.98 -40.84
N LYS A 306 10.72 -25.15 -41.88
CA LYS A 306 11.78 -25.31 -42.88
C LYS A 306 13.18 -25.19 -42.25
N GLN A 307 13.37 -24.29 -41.32
CA GLN A 307 14.66 -24.13 -40.60
C GLN A 307 14.99 -25.34 -39.73
N ARG A 308 13.99 -25.92 -39.06
CA ARG A 308 14.17 -27.09 -38.17
C ARG A 308 14.53 -28.36 -38.94
N PHE A 309 13.98 -28.51 -40.16
CA PHE A 309 14.23 -29.65 -41.04
C PHE A 309 15.25 -29.34 -42.16
N LYS A 310 16.26 -28.49 -41.86
CA LYS A 310 17.34 -28.22 -42.82
C LYS A 310 17.86 -29.52 -43.42
N ASN A 311 17.77 -29.68 -44.76
CA ASN A 311 18.24 -30.84 -45.53
C ASN A 311 17.51 -32.17 -45.27
N GLN A 312 16.34 -32.14 -44.60
CA GLN A 312 15.50 -33.33 -44.42
C GLN A 312 14.12 -33.12 -45.05
N THR A 313 13.50 -34.22 -45.52
CA THR A 313 12.13 -34.16 -46.03
C THR A 313 11.14 -33.96 -44.89
N ILE A 314 10.31 -32.92 -44.95
CA ILE A 314 9.22 -32.71 -44.01
C ILE A 314 8.11 -33.68 -44.35
N THR A 315 7.80 -34.63 -43.45
CA THR A 315 6.72 -35.61 -43.67
C THR A 315 5.34 -34.92 -43.55
N ASP A 316 4.32 -35.55 -44.08
CA ASP A 316 2.96 -34.99 -44.10
C ASP A 316 2.39 -34.89 -42.68
N ASP A 317 2.77 -35.78 -41.75
CA ASP A 317 2.38 -35.70 -40.35
C ASP A 317 2.73 -34.36 -39.71
N TYR A 318 3.93 -33.82 -40.00
CA TYR A 318 4.33 -32.48 -39.48
C TYR A 318 3.57 -31.35 -40.16
N LYS A 319 3.24 -31.48 -41.43
CA LYS A 319 2.46 -30.49 -42.17
C LYS A 319 1.01 -30.46 -41.66
N ASP A 320 0.41 -31.65 -41.48
CA ASP A 320 -0.97 -31.79 -41.02
C ASP A 320 -1.10 -31.32 -39.57
N ARG A 321 -0.12 -31.64 -38.72
CA ARG A 321 -0.07 -31.11 -37.35
C ARG A 321 0.03 -29.57 -37.34
N LEU A 322 0.89 -28.99 -38.16
CA LEU A 322 1.01 -27.53 -38.25
C LEU A 322 -0.30 -26.87 -38.69
N LEU A 323 -0.98 -27.47 -39.70
CA LEU A 323 -2.27 -26.95 -40.15
C LEU A 323 -3.36 -27.06 -39.09
N TYR A 324 -3.33 -28.14 -38.29
CA TYR A 324 -4.24 -28.31 -37.15
C TYR A 324 -4.06 -27.24 -36.09
N GLU A 325 -2.81 -26.93 -35.70
CA GLU A 325 -2.49 -25.94 -34.68
C GLU A 325 -2.74 -24.50 -35.14
N LEU A 326 -2.78 -24.24 -36.44
CA LEU A 326 -3.02 -22.91 -37.02
C LEU A 326 -4.51 -22.65 -37.35
N LYS A 327 -5.42 -23.59 -37.04
CA LYS A 327 -6.87 -23.38 -37.15
C LYS A 327 -7.40 -22.63 -35.92
#